data_04685bfe15599d1a0f230028bd0f86a9
#
_entry.id   04685bfe15599d1a0f230028bd0f86a9
#
_cell.length_a   1.000
_cell.length_b   1.000
_cell.length_c   1.000
_cell.angle_alpha   90.00
_cell.angle_beta   90.00
_cell.angle_gamma   90.00
#
_symmetry.space_group_name_H-M   'P 1'
#
loop_
_entity.id
_entity.type
_entity.pdbx_description
1 polymer ?
#
loop_
_entity_poly.entity_id
_entity_poly.type
_entity_poly.pdbx_seq_one_letter_code
_entity_poly.pdbx_strand_id
1 'polypeptide(L)'
;FHDGSDEVPLFDRDGTRQLELNLIWLNKVCEFAKKHNKIPIFWDDMPLKHAGVYKPMFNDKISKKEVDDIWEKNEVSLMKFIEKFPKNAIYMRWNYQKSNTYGNQKAMDWYTENGLNVMGATAGQTRWTLMPQNQSNISQIKSFAVNSIEKKLEGLLLTLWDDDSPHFELYKRGIAAFGQFAWSGDKESIDEFKTIYRHRTYGSKFSNNEFAFIDKLENPVGLWLNMLLSKEGWRPGLSKKKDPIVTDIIELPDLNNKGLWSKKYSEKIKNANESLLISNEVEQIINYLLNNNSKNKYTLEVYNQVNELVKFSAKAILALEKLDISQTVDQIDYKKTSLKEIKDLQNEFDYLRINFEKTYSKTRILNKPDYYILDQDHHSHPANQTINFDWQFLSEILFLKKLKNLDNHEKL
;
A
#
# COMPACT_ATOMS: atom_id res chain seq x y z
N PHE A 1 -0.96 -17.57 19.86
CA PHE A 1 -1.85 -16.43 20.16
C PHE A 1 -1.07 -15.14 20.03
N HIS A 2 -1.45 -14.27 19.10
CA HIS A 2 -0.83 -12.96 18.88
C HIS A 2 -1.58 -11.89 19.68
N ASP A 3 -0.87 -11.12 20.49
CA ASP A 3 -1.43 -10.09 21.37
C ASP A 3 -1.31 -8.67 20.80
N GLY A 4 -0.58 -8.48 19.70
CA GLY A 4 -0.25 -7.16 19.18
C GLY A 4 0.85 -6.49 19.98
N SER A 5 0.48 -5.56 20.84
CA SER A 5 1.39 -4.80 21.74
C SER A 5 2.34 -3.85 21.03
N ASP A 6 2.02 -3.44 19.81
CA ASP A 6 2.71 -2.41 19.05
C ASP A 6 2.05 -1.03 19.24
N GLU A 7 2.80 -0.01 18.93
CA GLU A 7 2.35 1.40 18.87
C GLU A 7 1.62 1.95 20.11
N VAL A 8 1.81 1.33 21.28
CA VAL A 8 1.18 1.77 22.52
C VAL A 8 1.86 3.05 23.02
N PRO A 9 1.18 4.19 23.08
CA PRO A 9 1.77 5.43 23.56
C PRO A 9 1.88 5.43 25.08
N LEU A 10 3.08 5.64 25.59
CA LEU A 10 3.36 5.83 27.01
C LEU A 10 3.90 7.26 27.23
N PHE A 11 2.98 8.21 27.26
CA PHE A 11 3.31 9.64 27.38
C PHE A 11 3.91 9.98 28.76
N ASP A 12 4.62 11.10 28.82
CA ASP A 12 5.17 11.72 30.03
C ASP A 12 6.10 10.84 30.88
N ARG A 13 6.84 9.92 30.24
CA ARG A 13 7.80 9.02 30.89
C ARG A 13 9.07 8.90 30.06
N ASP A 14 10.21 8.75 30.73
CA ASP A 14 11.46 8.41 30.05
C ASP A 14 11.45 6.97 29.48
N GLY A 15 12.35 6.71 28.53
CA GLY A 15 12.41 5.42 27.85
C GLY A 15 12.64 4.23 28.78
N THR A 16 13.39 4.40 29.87
CA THR A 16 13.63 3.35 30.87
C THR A 16 12.33 2.95 31.57
N ARG A 17 11.53 3.93 31.97
CA ARG A 17 10.24 3.66 32.61
C ARG A 17 9.22 3.12 31.63
N GLN A 18 9.26 3.58 30.38
CA GLN A 18 8.41 3.05 29.30
C GLN A 18 8.73 1.57 29.04
N LEU A 19 10.01 1.20 28.95
CA LEU A 19 10.44 -0.19 28.79
C LEU A 19 9.98 -1.06 29.96
N GLU A 20 10.16 -0.60 31.20
CA GLU A 20 9.72 -1.33 32.37
C GLU A 20 8.21 -1.59 32.37
N LEU A 21 7.39 -0.58 32.07
CA LEU A 21 5.94 -0.72 32.00
C LEU A 21 5.50 -1.67 30.89
N ASN A 22 6.15 -1.59 29.73
CA ASN A 22 5.90 -2.52 28.63
C ASN A 22 6.18 -3.97 29.06
N LEU A 23 7.34 -4.24 29.67
CA LEU A 23 7.68 -5.58 30.15
C LEU A 23 6.73 -6.08 31.25
N ILE A 24 6.25 -5.21 32.14
CA ILE A 24 5.22 -5.58 33.13
C ILE A 24 3.95 -6.06 32.42
N TRP A 25 3.52 -5.37 31.35
CA TRP A 25 2.36 -5.76 30.56
C TRP A 25 2.59 -7.10 29.85
N LEU A 26 3.71 -7.26 29.15
CA LEU A 26 4.04 -8.51 28.46
C LEU A 26 4.05 -9.71 29.44
N ASN A 27 4.60 -9.55 30.63
CA ASN A 27 4.57 -10.62 31.63
C ASN A 27 3.15 -10.98 32.08
N LYS A 28 2.26 -10.00 32.29
CA LYS A 28 0.86 -10.27 32.63
C LYS A 28 0.17 -11.09 31.55
N VAL A 29 0.37 -10.74 30.27
CA VAL A 29 -0.19 -11.50 29.14
C VAL A 29 0.40 -12.90 29.09
N CYS A 30 1.70 -13.05 29.31
CA CYS A 30 2.37 -14.36 29.36
C CYS A 30 1.84 -15.25 30.49
N GLU A 31 1.61 -14.71 31.69
CA GLU A 31 1.01 -15.43 32.80
C GLU A 31 -0.42 -15.90 32.48
N PHE A 32 -1.21 -15.04 31.84
CA PHE A 32 -2.55 -15.40 31.38
C PHE A 32 -2.51 -16.49 30.33
N ALA A 33 -1.67 -16.33 29.30
CA ALA A 33 -1.53 -17.30 28.22
C ALA A 33 -1.08 -18.68 28.75
N LYS A 34 -0.15 -18.69 29.70
CA LYS A 34 0.34 -19.92 30.35
C LYS A 34 -0.79 -20.69 31.04
N LYS A 35 -1.70 -20.01 31.73
CA LYS A 35 -2.87 -20.63 32.38
C LYS A 35 -3.79 -21.31 31.38
N HIS A 36 -3.75 -20.91 30.11
CA HIS A 36 -4.54 -21.47 29.03
C HIS A 36 -3.73 -22.36 28.06
N ASN A 37 -2.53 -22.75 28.45
CA ASN A 37 -1.61 -23.56 27.63
C ASN A 37 -1.36 -22.94 26.23
N LYS A 38 -1.14 -21.61 26.18
CA LYS A 38 -0.85 -20.86 24.96
C LYS A 38 0.50 -20.19 25.04
N ILE A 39 1.17 -20.07 23.90
CA ILE A 39 2.37 -19.26 23.73
C ILE A 39 1.93 -17.92 23.13
N PRO A 40 2.16 -16.78 23.79
CA PRO A 40 1.86 -15.47 23.24
C PRO A 40 2.91 -15.06 22.22
N ILE A 41 2.49 -14.29 21.24
CA ILE A 41 3.34 -13.67 20.23
C ILE A 41 3.13 -12.15 20.34
N PHE A 42 4.22 -11.39 20.41
CA PHE A 42 4.21 -9.94 20.47
C PHE A 42 4.97 -9.33 19.32
N TRP A 43 4.56 -8.15 18.85
CA TRP A 43 5.46 -7.32 18.08
C TRP A 43 6.64 -6.87 18.94
N ASP A 44 7.84 -6.94 18.39
CA ASP A 44 9.08 -6.71 19.13
C ASP A 44 9.52 -5.25 19.19
N ASP A 45 8.83 -4.36 18.52
CA ASP A 45 9.24 -2.97 18.31
C ASP A 45 9.23 -2.11 19.57
N MET A 46 8.25 -2.29 20.47
CA MET A 46 8.12 -1.41 21.63
C MET A 46 9.28 -1.50 22.60
N PRO A 47 9.79 -2.66 23.01
CA PRO A 47 11.01 -2.75 23.82
C PRO A 47 12.21 -2.08 23.16
N LEU A 48 12.42 -2.30 21.86
CA LEU A 48 13.53 -1.73 21.11
C LEU A 48 13.37 -0.20 20.91
N LYS A 49 12.14 0.28 20.74
CA LYS A 49 11.81 1.70 20.62
C LYS A 49 12.10 2.44 21.93
N HIS A 50 11.65 1.89 23.05
CA HIS A 50 11.89 2.47 24.37
C HIS A 50 13.36 2.45 24.77
N ALA A 51 14.11 1.46 24.34
CA ALA A 51 15.56 1.39 24.54
C ALA A 51 16.36 2.30 23.58
N GLY A 52 15.75 2.85 22.51
CA GLY A 52 16.43 3.76 21.57
C GLY A 52 17.20 3.07 20.45
N VAL A 53 16.99 1.77 20.22
CA VAL A 53 17.67 0.99 19.14
C VAL A 53 16.76 0.70 17.92
N TYR A 54 15.55 1.23 17.89
CA TYR A 54 14.55 0.95 16.86
C TYR A 54 14.86 1.59 15.49
N LYS A 55 15.24 2.88 15.48
CA LYS A 55 15.40 3.65 14.23
C LYS A 55 16.38 3.03 13.21
N PRO A 56 17.54 2.47 13.61
CA PRO A 56 18.48 1.86 12.68
C PRO A 56 17.91 0.72 11.83
N MET A 57 16.83 0.07 12.29
CA MET A 57 16.22 -1.06 11.61
C MET A 57 15.57 -0.69 10.27
N PHE A 58 15.20 0.57 10.09
CA PHE A 58 14.50 1.07 8.90
C PHE A 58 15.36 2.02 8.05
N ASN A 59 16.64 2.20 8.40
CA ASN A 59 17.54 3.11 7.71
C ASN A 59 18.68 2.35 7.00
N ASP A 60 18.56 2.22 5.68
CA ASP A 60 19.57 1.59 4.82
C ASP A 60 20.75 2.49 4.48
N LYS A 61 20.70 3.77 4.86
CA LYS A 61 21.76 4.76 4.62
C LYS A 61 22.73 4.89 5.79
N ILE A 62 22.39 4.35 6.94
CA ILE A 62 23.23 4.37 8.14
C ILE A 62 24.33 3.32 8.01
N SER A 63 25.56 3.67 8.36
CA SER A 63 26.69 2.74 8.32
C SER A 63 26.59 1.68 9.42
N LYS A 64 27.23 0.54 9.22
CA LYS A 64 27.33 -0.51 10.24
C LYS A 64 27.89 0.02 11.57
N LYS A 65 28.95 0.84 11.48
CA LYS A 65 29.57 1.45 12.66
C LYS A 65 28.58 2.31 13.44
N GLU A 66 27.82 3.17 12.76
CA GLU A 66 26.81 4.00 13.42
C GLU A 66 25.71 3.16 14.08
N VAL A 67 25.30 2.06 13.46
CA VAL A 67 24.36 1.11 14.08
C VAL A 67 24.97 0.52 15.33
N ASP A 68 26.23 0.07 15.26
CA ASP A 68 26.94 -0.51 16.41
C ASP A 68 27.11 0.51 17.55
N ASP A 69 27.51 1.73 17.24
CA ASP A 69 27.63 2.82 18.23
C ASP A 69 26.27 3.11 18.94
N ILE A 70 25.16 3.08 18.19
CA ILE A 70 23.82 3.26 18.74
C ILE A 70 23.46 2.10 19.68
N TRP A 71 23.75 0.86 19.26
CA TRP A 71 23.46 -0.31 20.08
C TRP A 71 24.31 -0.32 21.35
N GLU A 72 25.62 -0.15 21.24
CA GLU A 72 26.56 -0.10 22.37
C GLU A 72 26.11 0.92 23.43
N LYS A 73 25.69 2.10 23.00
CA LYS A 73 25.18 3.15 23.88
C LYS A 73 23.88 2.78 24.60
N ASN A 74 22.96 2.09 23.91
CA ASN A 74 21.56 1.95 24.35
C ASN A 74 21.22 0.53 24.84
N GLU A 75 21.99 -0.48 24.47
CA GLU A 75 21.80 -1.87 24.90
C GLU A 75 21.77 -2.04 26.40
N VAL A 76 22.54 -1.21 27.14
CA VAL A 76 22.55 -1.17 28.59
C VAL A 76 21.14 -1.09 29.18
N SER A 77 20.25 -0.35 28.53
CA SER A 77 18.85 -0.23 28.94
C SER A 77 18.06 -1.54 28.77
N LEU A 78 18.35 -2.31 27.73
CA LEU A 78 17.74 -3.63 27.50
C LEU A 78 18.31 -4.64 28.51
N MET A 79 19.62 -4.67 28.66
CA MET A 79 20.31 -5.61 29.55
C MET A 79 19.94 -5.41 31.02
N LYS A 80 19.66 -4.18 31.45
CA LYS A 80 19.13 -3.88 32.78
C LYS A 80 17.85 -4.65 33.11
N PHE A 81 17.06 -4.93 32.11
CA PHE A 81 15.76 -5.60 32.24
C PHE A 81 15.73 -7.00 31.63
N ILE A 82 16.84 -7.56 31.17
CA ILE A 82 16.86 -8.82 30.40
C ILE A 82 16.12 -9.96 31.12
N GLU A 83 16.25 -10.06 32.45
CA GLU A 83 15.57 -11.07 33.24
C GLU A 83 14.04 -10.86 33.33
N LYS A 84 13.56 -9.67 32.94
CA LYS A 84 12.12 -9.36 32.87
C LYS A 84 11.52 -9.64 31.50
N PHE A 85 12.33 -9.96 30.49
CA PHE A 85 11.80 -10.36 29.17
C PHE A 85 11.19 -11.75 29.29
N PRO A 86 9.90 -11.93 28.94
CA PRO A 86 9.25 -13.25 28.96
C PRO A 86 9.96 -14.24 28.02
N LYS A 87 10.46 -15.35 28.57
CA LYS A 87 11.13 -16.41 27.79
C LYS A 87 10.15 -17.42 27.19
N ASN A 88 8.91 -17.43 27.65
CA ASN A 88 7.82 -18.27 27.14
C ASN A 88 6.93 -17.54 26.10
N ALA A 89 7.48 -16.57 25.39
CA ALA A 89 6.84 -15.80 24.35
C ALA A 89 7.65 -15.85 23.05
N ILE A 90 7.05 -15.42 21.97
CA ILE A 90 7.70 -15.22 20.66
C ILE A 90 7.69 -13.74 20.36
N TYR A 91 8.86 -13.19 20.12
CA TYR A 91 9.05 -11.80 19.68
C TYR A 91 9.02 -11.74 18.18
N MET A 92 8.03 -11.07 17.60
CA MET A 92 7.85 -11.00 16.16
C MET A 92 8.53 -9.77 15.60
N ARG A 93 9.70 -9.99 14.97
CA ARG A 93 10.46 -8.96 14.28
C ARG A 93 9.81 -8.64 12.95
N TRP A 94 9.31 -7.43 12.78
CA TRP A 94 8.70 -6.98 11.53
C TRP A 94 9.55 -5.94 10.79
N ASN A 95 9.64 -6.08 9.47
CA ASN A 95 10.16 -5.05 8.58
C ASN A 95 9.63 -5.28 7.15
N TYR A 96 8.83 -4.37 6.65
CA TYR A 96 8.11 -4.54 5.39
C TYR A 96 8.83 -3.96 4.18
N GLN A 97 9.79 -3.04 4.41
CA GLN A 97 10.43 -2.30 3.33
C GLN A 97 11.95 -2.38 3.32
N LYS A 98 12.57 -2.72 4.43
CA LYS A 98 14.01 -2.65 4.65
C LYS A 98 14.54 -3.87 5.40
N SER A 99 14.09 -5.07 5.00
CA SER A 99 14.39 -6.34 5.70
C SER A 99 15.90 -6.64 5.81
N ASN A 100 16.71 -6.16 4.86
CA ASN A 100 18.16 -6.42 4.80
C ASN A 100 19.02 -5.36 5.51
N THR A 101 18.43 -4.38 6.21
CA THR A 101 19.27 -3.45 6.95
C THR A 101 20.05 -4.15 8.03
N TYR A 102 21.29 -3.70 8.26
CA TYR A 102 22.12 -4.23 9.32
C TYR A 102 21.46 -4.06 10.70
N GLY A 103 20.78 -2.93 10.94
CA GLY A 103 20.03 -2.71 12.16
C GLY A 103 18.89 -3.72 12.38
N ASN A 104 18.19 -4.14 11.32
CA ASN A 104 17.17 -5.17 11.41
C ASN A 104 17.76 -6.55 11.76
N GLN A 105 18.89 -6.89 11.14
CA GLN A 105 19.59 -8.14 11.42
C GLN A 105 20.13 -8.17 12.86
N LYS A 106 20.72 -7.06 13.30
CA LYS A 106 21.25 -6.92 14.67
C LYS A 106 20.15 -7.04 15.73
N ALA A 107 18.95 -6.51 15.45
CA ALA A 107 17.82 -6.68 16.36
C ALA A 107 17.41 -8.17 16.49
N MET A 108 17.37 -8.92 15.39
CA MET A 108 17.09 -10.36 15.45
C MET A 108 18.18 -11.11 16.23
N ASP A 109 19.45 -10.80 15.97
CA ASP A 109 20.60 -11.42 16.66
C ASP A 109 20.54 -11.14 18.17
N TRP A 110 20.26 -9.91 18.57
CA TRP A 110 20.15 -9.54 19.98
C TRP A 110 19.13 -10.41 20.74
N TYR A 111 17.94 -10.61 20.18
CA TYR A 111 16.92 -11.45 20.82
C TYR A 111 17.39 -12.90 20.91
N THR A 112 17.92 -13.48 19.83
CA THR A 112 18.35 -14.88 19.81
C THR A 112 19.56 -15.14 20.72
N GLU A 113 20.53 -14.23 20.75
CA GLU A 113 21.72 -14.31 21.61
C GLU A 113 21.36 -14.22 23.10
N ASN A 114 20.27 -13.55 23.44
CA ASN A 114 19.76 -13.48 24.81
C ASN A 114 18.74 -14.60 25.16
N GLY A 115 18.65 -15.63 24.32
CA GLY A 115 17.80 -16.80 24.56
C GLY A 115 16.31 -16.53 24.47
N LEU A 116 15.90 -15.53 23.66
CA LEU A 116 14.52 -15.19 23.39
C LEU A 116 14.09 -15.74 22.04
N ASN A 117 12.86 -16.26 21.93
CA ASN A 117 12.35 -16.85 20.72
C ASN A 117 11.92 -15.74 19.74
N VAL A 118 12.35 -15.81 18.48
CA VAL A 118 12.09 -14.81 17.46
C VAL A 118 11.40 -15.42 16.25
N MET A 119 10.37 -14.77 15.76
CA MET A 119 9.80 -14.98 14.42
C MET A 119 9.99 -13.74 13.56
N GLY A 120 10.17 -13.94 12.26
CA GLY A 120 10.14 -12.84 11.30
C GLY A 120 8.71 -12.52 10.86
N ALA A 121 8.46 -11.25 10.51
CA ALA A 121 7.23 -10.84 9.85
C ALA A 121 7.52 -9.92 8.67
N THR A 122 7.05 -10.32 7.49
CA THR A 122 7.09 -9.54 6.26
C THR A 122 5.69 -9.21 5.78
N ALA A 123 5.53 -8.36 4.79
CA ALA A 123 4.20 -7.96 4.31
C ALA A 123 3.99 -8.31 2.85
N GLY A 124 2.75 -8.67 2.51
CA GLY A 124 2.30 -8.85 1.13
C GLY A 124 2.05 -7.54 0.39
N GLN A 125 2.26 -6.41 1.03
CA GLN A 125 2.23 -5.07 0.44
C GLN A 125 3.21 -4.12 1.16
N THR A 126 3.74 -3.15 0.41
CA THR A 126 4.55 -2.05 0.95
C THR A 126 3.82 -0.72 0.92
N ARG A 127 2.85 -0.60 0.01
CA ARG A 127 1.87 0.49 -0.07
C ARG A 127 0.53 -0.15 -0.35
N TRP A 128 -0.47 0.31 0.35
CA TRP A 128 -1.76 -0.36 0.32
C TRP A 128 -2.74 0.45 -0.51
N THR A 129 -3.22 1.13 -0.82
CA THR A 129 -4.24 1.79 -1.60
C THR A 129 -4.37 1.24 -3.01
N LEU A 130 -5.55 0.81 -3.32
CA LEU A 130 -6.00 0.25 -4.58
C LEU A 130 -5.34 -1.08 -4.93
N MET A 131 -4.02 -1.18 -4.88
CA MET A 131 -3.28 -2.40 -5.23
C MET A 131 -1.97 -2.48 -4.46
N PRO A 132 -1.61 -3.65 -3.88
CA PRO A 132 -0.29 -3.88 -3.32
C PRO A 132 0.82 -3.69 -4.36
N GLN A 133 1.94 -3.09 -3.97
CA GLN A 133 3.10 -2.94 -4.85
C GLN A 133 3.96 -4.21 -4.79
N ASN A 134 3.58 -5.21 -5.55
CA ASN A 134 4.16 -6.55 -5.50
C ASN A 134 5.63 -6.62 -5.94
N GLN A 135 6.10 -5.72 -6.78
CA GLN A 135 7.49 -5.75 -7.23
C GLN A 135 8.46 -5.51 -6.07
N SER A 136 8.24 -4.48 -5.28
CA SER A 136 9.06 -4.20 -4.11
C SER A 136 8.81 -5.19 -2.97
N ASN A 137 7.56 -5.64 -2.78
CA ASN A 137 7.23 -6.62 -1.75
C ASN A 137 7.88 -7.96 -1.97
N ILE A 138 7.91 -8.48 -3.18
CA ILE A 138 8.49 -9.79 -3.49
C ILE A 138 9.95 -9.85 -3.08
N SER A 139 10.73 -8.78 -3.34
CA SER A 139 12.12 -8.71 -2.92
C SER A 139 12.27 -8.70 -1.39
N GLN A 140 11.40 -7.98 -0.68
CA GLN A 140 11.41 -7.93 0.78
C GLN A 140 10.98 -9.26 1.41
N ILE A 141 9.97 -9.92 0.84
CA ILE A 141 9.53 -11.26 1.24
C ILE A 141 10.69 -12.26 1.10
N LYS A 142 11.33 -12.28 -0.07
CA LYS A 142 12.50 -13.15 -0.32
C LYS A 142 13.62 -12.87 0.68
N SER A 143 14.02 -11.63 0.81
CA SER A 143 15.10 -11.24 1.71
C SER A 143 14.82 -11.61 3.16
N PHE A 144 13.59 -11.40 3.62
CA PHE A 144 13.24 -11.75 5.01
C PHE A 144 13.20 -13.27 5.21
N ALA A 145 12.72 -14.01 4.21
CA ALA A 145 12.71 -15.48 4.25
C ALA A 145 14.14 -16.04 4.34
N VAL A 146 15.05 -15.55 3.50
CA VAL A 146 16.47 -15.96 3.52
C VAL A 146 17.08 -15.66 4.89
N ASN A 147 16.96 -14.44 5.39
CA ASN A 147 17.48 -14.06 6.71
C ASN A 147 16.90 -14.91 7.84
N SER A 148 15.59 -15.22 7.79
CA SER A 148 14.94 -16.03 8.81
C SER A 148 15.49 -17.48 8.83
N ILE A 149 15.75 -18.04 7.66
CA ILE A 149 16.34 -19.38 7.50
C ILE A 149 17.80 -19.37 8.02
N GLU A 150 18.61 -18.41 7.59
CA GLU A 150 20.03 -18.29 7.98
C GLU A 150 20.20 -18.10 9.49
N LYS A 151 19.34 -17.29 10.09
CA LYS A 151 19.35 -17.02 11.53
C LYS A 151 18.60 -18.06 12.36
N LYS A 152 18.02 -19.10 11.71
CA LYS A 152 17.27 -20.16 12.36
C LYS A 152 16.16 -19.66 13.27
N LEU A 153 15.42 -18.65 12.83
CA LEU A 153 14.28 -18.13 13.57
C LEU A 153 13.19 -19.21 13.70
N GLU A 154 12.32 -19.06 14.72
CA GLU A 154 11.20 -19.98 15.00
C GLU A 154 10.20 -20.08 13.82
N GLY A 155 10.15 -19.08 12.96
CA GLY A 155 9.30 -19.06 11.79
C GLY A 155 9.25 -17.72 11.12
N LEU A 156 8.40 -17.62 10.11
CA LEU A 156 8.13 -16.43 9.35
C LEU A 156 6.62 -16.27 9.15
N LEU A 157 6.11 -15.06 9.26
CA LEU A 157 4.71 -14.71 9.04
C LEU A 157 4.59 -13.69 7.91
N LEU A 158 3.54 -13.83 7.08
CA LEU A 158 3.15 -12.82 6.12
C LEU A 158 1.98 -12.02 6.67
N THR A 159 2.15 -10.72 6.79
CA THR A 159 1.04 -9.81 7.08
C THR A 159 0.38 -9.35 5.78
N LEU A 160 -0.91 -9.17 5.82
CA LEU A 160 -1.72 -8.59 4.75
C LEU A 160 -2.52 -7.45 5.35
N TRP A 161 -1.97 -6.25 5.31
CA TRP A 161 -2.64 -5.04 5.78
C TRP A 161 -3.61 -4.60 4.68
N ASP A 162 -4.89 -4.77 4.94
CA ASP A 162 -5.97 -4.54 3.96
C ASP A 162 -6.46 -3.08 3.95
N ASP A 163 -5.57 -2.16 4.31
CA ASP A 163 -5.89 -0.74 4.37
C ASP A 163 -6.14 -0.18 2.97
N ASP A 164 -7.38 0.21 2.69
CA ASP A 164 -7.78 0.86 1.43
C ASP A 164 -7.46 0.06 0.14
N SER A 165 -7.25 -1.26 0.24
CA SER A 165 -7.16 -2.18 -0.90
C SER A 165 -8.46 -2.94 -1.07
N PRO A 166 -9.21 -2.76 -2.16
CA PRO A 166 -10.58 -3.25 -2.24
C PRO A 166 -10.70 -4.76 -2.44
N HIS A 167 -9.68 -5.42 -3.01
CA HIS A 167 -9.79 -6.82 -3.43
C HIS A 167 -8.67 -7.70 -2.87
N PHE A 168 -9.04 -8.76 -2.16
CA PHE A 168 -8.10 -9.76 -1.67
C PHE A 168 -7.32 -10.48 -2.79
N GLU A 169 -7.92 -10.59 -3.98
CA GLU A 169 -7.30 -11.16 -5.18
C GLU A 169 -5.96 -10.51 -5.53
N LEU A 170 -5.77 -9.25 -5.19
CA LEU A 170 -4.55 -8.49 -5.46
C LEU A 170 -3.37 -8.92 -4.58
N TYR A 171 -3.63 -9.58 -3.45
CA TYR A 171 -2.59 -10.12 -2.55
C TYR A 171 -2.09 -11.50 -2.97
N LYS A 172 -2.78 -12.21 -3.87
CA LYS A 172 -2.46 -13.60 -4.23
C LYS A 172 -1.01 -13.80 -4.67
N ARG A 173 -0.45 -12.82 -5.40
CA ARG A 173 0.94 -12.89 -5.85
C ARG A 173 1.92 -12.76 -4.68
N GLY A 174 1.69 -11.89 -3.73
CA GLY A 174 2.48 -11.76 -2.51
C GLY A 174 2.40 -13.02 -1.64
N ILE A 175 1.21 -13.60 -1.50
CA ILE A 175 1.00 -14.87 -0.78
C ILE A 175 1.78 -16.01 -1.45
N ALA A 176 1.73 -16.10 -2.79
CA ALA A 176 2.48 -17.11 -3.54
C ALA A 176 4.00 -16.92 -3.40
N ALA A 177 4.49 -15.69 -3.43
CA ALA A 177 5.91 -15.36 -3.20
C ALA A 177 6.35 -15.77 -1.80
N PHE A 178 5.54 -15.47 -0.79
CA PHE A 178 5.83 -15.89 0.58
C PHE A 178 5.93 -17.41 0.71
N GLY A 179 4.95 -18.17 0.21
CA GLY A 179 4.99 -19.63 0.23
C GLY A 179 6.22 -20.19 -0.49
N GLN A 180 6.57 -19.61 -1.65
CA GLN A 180 7.74 -20.04 -2.42
C GLN A 180 9.04 -19.80 -1.66
N PHE A 181 9.31 -18.56 -1.23
CA PHE A 181 10.60 -18.22 -0.62
C PHE A 181 10.74 -18.68 0.83
N ALA A 182 9.64 -18.80 1.59
CA ALA A 182 9.68 -19.42 2.91
C ALA A 182 10.09 -20.90 2.84
N TRP A 183 9.80 -21.57 1.73
CA TRP A 183 10.17 -22.98 1.50
C TRP A 183 11.53 -23.13 0.81
N SER A 184 11.78 -22.39 -0.27
CA SER A 184 12.99 -22.54 -1.10
C SER A 184 14.19 -21.69 -0.64
N GLY A 185 13.98 -20.69 0.20
CA GLY A 185 15.02 -19.73 0.56
C GLY A 185 15.54 -18.99 -0.68
N ASP A 186 16.85 -19.02 -0.89
CA ASP A 186 17.52 -18.33 -2.01
C ASP A 186 17.67 -19.17 -3.29
N LYS A 187 17.08 -20.37 -3.35
CA LYS A 187 17.27 -21.29 -4.48
C LYS A 187 16.67 -20.81 -5.79
N GLU A 188 15.67 -19.95 -5.75
CA GLU A 188 15.02 -19.38 -6.94
C GLU A 188 15.18 -17.88 -7.00
N SER A 189 15.37 -17.35 -8.19
CA SER A 189 15.36 -15.91 -8.43
C SER A 189 13.93 -15.34 -8.42
N ILE A 190 13.81 -14.03 -8.26
CA ILE A 190 12.52 -13.33 -8.33
C ILE A 190 11.91 -13.46 -9.72
N ASP A 191 12.71 -13.42 -10.77
CA ASP A 191 12.22 -13.52 -12.16
C ASP A 191 11.73 -14.93 -12.50
N GLU A 192 12.39 -15.96 -12.00
CA GLU A 192 11.91 -17.34 -12.09
C GLU A 192 10.57 -17.49 -11.35
N PHE A 193 10.48 -16.98 -10.13
CA PHE A 193 9.20 -16.96 -9.39
C PHE A 193 8.11 -16.27 -10.20
N LYS A 194 8.34 -15.09 -10.76
CA LYS A 194 7.35 -14.36 -11.55
C LYS A 194 6.89 -15.14 -12.78
N THR A 195 7.81 -15.80 -13.45
CA THR A 195 7.53 -16.67 -14.60
C THR A 195 6.68 -17.88 -14.20
N ILE A 196 7.05 -18.56 -13.13
CA ILE A 196 6.30 -19.70 -12.58
C ILE A 196 4.92 -19.26 -12.10
N TYR A 197 4.82 -18.10 -11.45
CA TYR A 197 3.54 -17.56 -11.00
C TYR A 197 2.59 -17.33 -12.18
N ARG A 198 3.04 -16.69 -13.26
CA ARG A 198 2.22 -16.48 -14.48
C ARG A 198 1.80 -17.81 -15.09
N HIS A 199 2.72 -18.77 -15.22
CA HIS A 199 2.45 -20.10 -15.74
C HIS A 199 1.32 -20.79 -14.95
N ARG A 200 1.43 -20.83 -13.63
CA ARG A 200 0.47 -21.50 -12.75
C ARG A 200 -0.86 -20.79 -12.69
N THR A 201 -0.81 -19.45 -12.65
CA THR A 201 -2.00 -18.61 -12.44
C THR A 201 -2.83 -18.43 -13.70
N TYR A 202 -2.19 -18.20 -14.84
CA TYR A 202 -2.89 -17.86 -16.09
C TYR A 202 -2.79 -18.95 -17.16
N GLY A 203 -1.78 -19.81 -17.09
CA GLY A 203 -1.52 -20.92 -18.01
C GLY A 203 -0.14 -20.84 -18.65
N SER A 204 0.35 -21.96 -19.18
CA SER A 204 1.71 -22.09 -19.74
C SER A 204 2.00 -21.11 -20.88
N LYS A 205 1.01 -20.80 -21.70
CA LYS A 205 1.11 -19.86 -22.83
C LYS A 205 1.43 -18.43 -22.38
N PHE A 206 1.18 -18.09 -21.11
CA PHE A 206 1.25 -16.74 -20.55
C PHE A 206 2.39 -16.57 -19.55
N SER A 207 3.39 -17.44 -19.59
CA SER A 207 4.55 -17.39 -18.68
C SER A 207 5.55 -16.28 -19.02
N ASN A 208 5.63 -15.87 -20.29
CA ASN A 208 6.60 -14.89 -20.80
C ASN A 208 6.42 -13.49 -20.19
N ASN A 209 7.48 -12.70 -20.23
CA ASN A 209 7.49 -11.35 -19.68
C ASN A 209 6.58 -10.35 -20.44
N GLU A 210 6.21 -10.63 -21.68
CA GLU A 210 5.20 -9.85 -22.41
C GLU A 210 3.84 -9.82 -21.67
N PHE A 211 3.55 -10.84 -20.84
CA PHE A 211 2.34 -10.90 -20.01
C PHE A 211 2.55 -10.39 -18.56
N ALA A 212 3.62 -9.66 -18.29
CA ALA A 212 3.93 -9.14 -16.95
C ALA A 212 3.11 -7.87 -16.58
N PHE A 213 1.81 -7.90 -16.83
CA PHE A 213 0.92 -6.75 -16.66
C PHE A 213 0.87 -6.25 -15.20
N ILE A 214 1.00 -7.12 -14.20
CA ILE A 214 0.98 -6.72 -12.80
C ILE A 214 2.18 -5.80 -12.49
N ASP A 215 3.38 -6.16 -12.97
CA ASP A 215 4.58 -5.35 -12.77
C ASP A 215 4.48 -3.99 -13.48
N LYS A 216 3.88 -3.98 -14.69
CA LYS A 216 3.63 -2.73 -15.44
C LYS A 216 2.64 -1.82 -14.71
N LEU A 217 1.58 -2.38 -14.13
CA LEU A 217 0.50 -1.62 -13.50
C LEU A 217 0.94 -0.91 -12.20
N GLU A 218 2.01 -1.35 -11.56
CA GLU A 218 2.49 -0.74 -10.31
C GLU A 218 2.87 0.73 -10.46
N ASN A 219 3.50 1.14 -11.57
CA ASN A 219 3.84 2.53 -11.82
C ASN A 219 2.59 3.41 -11.96
N PRO A 220 1.64 3.12 -12.87
CA PRO A 220 0.39 3.87 -12.96
C PRO A 220 -0.39 3.98 -11.64
N VAL A 221 -0.44 2.90 -10.86
CA VAL A 221 -1.07 2.94 -9.51
C VAL A 221 -0.33 3.87 -8.57
N GLY A 222 1.01 3.86 -8.58
CA GLY A 222 1.82 4.79 -7.81
C GLY A 222 1.60 6.25 -8.19
N LEU A 223 1.49 6.55 -9.48
CA LEU A 223 1.19 7.89 -9.99
C LEU A 223 -0.24 8.32 -9.62
N TRP A 224 -1.22 7.43 -9.77
CA TRP A 224 -2.59 7.66 -9.34
C TRP A 224 -2.69 8.00 -7.85
N LEU A 225 -1.97 7.25 -7.02
CA LEU A 225 -1.97 7.44 -5.57
C LEU A 225 -1.40 8.81 -5.16
N ASN A 226 -0.31 9.23 -5.77
CA ASN A 226 0.48 10.35 -5.27
C ASN A 226 0.23 11.66 -6.02
N MET A 227 -0.11 11.63 -7.30
CA MET A 227 0.13 12.77 -8.16
C MET A 227 -1.07 13.24 -8.99
N LEU A 228 -2.01 12.37 -9.37
CA LEU A 228 -2.97 12.76 -10.41
C LEU A 228 -4.02 13.77 -9.93
N LEU A 229 -5.12 13.36 -9.36
CA LEU A 229 -6.24 14.29 -9.08
C LEU A 229 -6.09 15.13 -7.81
N SER A 230 -5.18 14.81 -6.91
CA SER A 230 -4.95 15.64 -5.72
C SER A 230 -4.19 16.94 -6.08
N LYS A 231 -4.44 18.01 -5.34
CA LYS A 231 -3.73 19.28 -5.52
C LYS A 231 -2.26 19.16 -5.13
N GLU A 232 -1.98 18.52 -4.01
CA GLU A 232 -0.65 18.36 -3.42
C GLU A 232 -0.38 16.90 -3.09
N GLY A 233 0.53 16.27 -3.81
CA GLY A 233 1.06 14.94 -3.53
C GLY A 233 -0.01 13.84 -3.41
N TRP A 234 -0.34 13.46 -2.21
CA TRP A 234 -1.21 12.30 -1.90
C TRP A 234 -2.68 12.54 -2.27
N ARG A 235 -3.37 11.45 -2.58
CA ARG A 235 -4.82 11.48 -2.77
C ARG A 235 -5.51 11.98 -1.49
N PRO A 236 -6.57 12.82 -1.63
CA PRO A 236 -7.48 13.09 -0.51
C PRO A 236 -8.04 11.77 0.05
N GLY A 237 -8.17 11.68 1.35
CA GLY A 237 -8.61 10.47 2.03
C GLY A 237 -7.47 9.53 2.45
N LEU A 238 -6.30 9.66 1.81
CA LEU A 238 -5.07 8.97 2.25
C LEU A 238 -4.12 9.93 2.98
N SER A 239 -4.37 11.21 2.87
CA SER A 239 -3.73 12.19 3.74
C SER A 239 -4.35 12.08 5.13
N LYS A 240 -3.65 12.57 6.15
CA LYS A 240 -4.15 12.63 7.54
C LYS A 240 -5.42 13.50 7.72
N LYS A 241 -6.05 13.93 6.65
CA LYS A 241 -7.31 14.68 6.68
C LYS A 241 -8.46 13.70 6.79
N LYS A 242 -9.24 13.84 7.87
CA LYS A 242 -10.47 13.04 8.06
C LYS A 242 -11.56 13.40 7.03
N ASP A 243 -11.63 14.69 6.63
CA ASP A 243 -12.68 15.20 5.75
C ASP A 243 -12.06 15.93 4.54
N PRO A 244 -11.65 15.20 3.49
CA PRO A 244 -11.19 15.82 2.26
C PRO A 244 -12.30 16.62 1.58
N ILE A 245 -11.95 17.79 1.06
CA ILE A 245 -12.90 18.70 0.42
C ILE A 245 -12.47 19.03 -1.02
N VAL A 246 -13.37 19.63 -1.79
CA VAL A 246 -13.16 19.97 -3.21
C VAL A 246 -11.91 20.83 -3.44
N THR A 247 -11.47 21.62 -2.48
CA THR A 247 -10.24 22.43 -2.57
C THR A 247 -8.95 21.60 -2.51
N ASP A 248 -9.02 20.34 -2.07
CA ASP A 248 -7.88 19.42 -2.05
C ASP A 248 -7.62 18.78 -3.42
N ILE A 249 -8.56 18.95 -4.34
CA ILE A 249 -8.47 18.47 -5.72
C ILE A 249 -7.78 19.51 -6.60
N ILE A 250 -7.10 19.02 -7.65
CA ILE A 250 -6.43 19.85 -8.66
C ILE A 250 -7.30 21.02 -9.10
N GLU A 251 -6.70 22.18 -9.28
CA GLU A 251 -7.40 23.37 -9.78
C GLU A 251 -7.86 23.15 -11.24
N LEU A 252 -8.95 23.79 -11.62
CA LEU A 252 -9.41 23.80 -13.00
C LEU A 252 -8.70 24.91 -13.77
N PRO A 253 -8.53 24.77 -15.11
CA PRO A 253 -8.01 25.85 -15.95
C PRO A 253 -8.83 27.14 -15.82
N ASP A 254 -8.15 28.26 -15.66
CA ASP A 254 -8.78 29.56 -15.72
C ASP A 254 -8.93 30.00 -17.19
N LEU A 255 -10.15 30.20 -17.60
CA LEU A 255 -10.49 30.59 -18.98
C LEU A 255 -9.90 31.94 -19.39
N ASN A 256 -9.52 32.79 -18.45
CA ASN A 256 -8.89 34.10 -18.69
C ASN A 256 -7.36 34.04 -18.75
N ASN A 257 -6.75 32.95 -18.30
CA ASN A 257 -5.28 32.81 -18.16
C ASN A 257 -4.76 31.58 -18.94
N LYS A 258 -4.79 31.70 -20.26
CA LYS A 258 -4.46 30.63 -21.22
C LYS A 258 -3.06 30.06 -21.02
N GLY A 259 -2.94 28.73 -20.97
CA GLY A 259 -1.67 27.98 -20.87
C GLY A 259 -0.99 28.01 -19.51
N LEU A 260 -1.51 28.81 -18.55
CA LEU A 260 -0.90 28.88 -17.21
C LEU A 260 -1.13 27.62 -16.39
N TRP A 261 -2.29 26.99 -16.57
CA TRP A 261 -2.60 25.75 -15.88
C TRP A 261 -1.66 24.63 -16.33
N SER A 262 -1.48 24.43 -17.62
CA SER A 262 -0.58 23.44 -18.21
C SER A 262 0.87 23.64 -17.77
N LYS A 263 1.31 24.89 -17.70
CA LYS A 263 2.63 25.24 -17.17
C LYS A 263 2.77 24.86 -15.69
N LYS A 264 1.79 25.21 -14.86
CA LYS A 264 1.75 24.92 -13.43
C LYS A 264 1.76 23.42 -13.14
N TYR A 265 1.02 22.66 -13.91
CA TYR A 265 0.82 21.22 -13.70
C TYR A 265 1.56 20.34 -14.71
N SER A 266 2.64 20.85 -15.31
CA SER A 266 3.41 20.14 -16.34
C SER A 266 3.89 18.75 -15.90
N GLU A 267 4.28 18.59 -14.64
CA GLU A 267 4.69 17.29 -14.09
C GLU A 267 3.49 16.32 -13.99
N LYS A 268 2.32 16.77 -13.56
CA LYS A 268 1.11 15.95 -13.53
C LYS A 268 0.68 15.52 -14.93
N ILE A 269 0.79 16.39 -15.90
CA ILE A 269 0.51 16.10 -17.33
C ILE A 269 1.47 15.03 -17.84
N LYS A 270 2.77 15.17 -17.56
CA LYS A 270 3.78 14.15 -17.91
C LYS A 270 3.43 12.79 -17.28
N ASN A 271 3.11 12.77 -16.00
CA ASN A 271 2.76 11.58 -15.26
C ASN A 271 1.44 10.95 -15.77
N ALA A 272 0.48 11.77 -16.16
CA ALA A 272 -0.78 11.29 -16.76
C ALA A 272 -0.56 10.63 -18.13
N ASN A 273 0.29 11.23 -19.00
CA ASN A 273 0.66 10.63 -20.29
C ASN A 273 1.38 9.28 -20.09
N GLU A 274 2.35 9.22 -19.19
CA GLU A 274 3.06 7.97 -18.87
C GLU A 274 2.09 6.92 -18.32
N SER A 275 1.24 7.29 -17.36
CA SER A 275 0.23 6.41 -16.79
C SER A 275 -0.73 5.87 -17.85
N LEU A 276 -1.23 6.72 -18.74
CA LEU A 276 -2.17 6.31 -19.78
C LEU A 276 -1.52 5.37 -20.82
N LEU A 277 -0.27 5.64 -21.20
CA LEU A 277 0.49 4.77 -22.12
C LEU A 277 0.61 3.36 -21.54
N ILE A 278 1.10 3.23 -20.31
CA ILE A 278 1.30 1.94 -19.65
C ILE A 278 -0.04 1.25 -19.40
N SER A 279 -1.06 1.99 -18.96
CA SER A 279 -2.39 1.44 -18.70
C SER A 279 -3.06 0.88 -19.95
N ASN A 280 -2.83 1.49 -21.13
CA ASN A 280 -3.32 0.95 -22.40
C ASN A 280 -2.60 -0.36 -22.78
N GLU A 281 -1.31 -0.49 -22.53
CA GLU A 281 -0.60 -1.77 -22.70
C GLU A 281 -1.15 -2.84 -21.76
N VAL A 282 -1.36 -2.50 -20.50
CA VAL A 282 -1.94 -3.41 -19.49
C VAL A 282 -3.32 -3.89 -19.91
N GLU A 283 -4.18 -2.99 -20.38
CA GLU A 283 -5.50 -3.33 -20.88
C GLU A 283 -5.43 -4.33 -22.06
N GLN A 284 -4.55 -4.09 -23.03
CA GLN A 284 -4.34 -5.00 -24.16
C GLN A 284 -3.94 -6.40 -23.70
N ILE A 285 -3.00 -6.49 -22.74
CA ILE A 285 -2.55 -7.77 -22.19
C ILE A 285 -3.69 -8.47 -21.45
N ILE A 286 -4.43 -7.78 -20.58
CA ILE A 286 -5.54 -8.36 -19.83
C ILE A 286 -6.64 -8.86 -20.78
N ASN A 287 -7.02 -8.06 -21.78
CA ASN A 287 -8.01 -8.45 -22.78
C ASN A 287 -7.56 -9.65 -23.59
N TYR A 288 -6.29 -9.72 -23.98
CA TYR A 288 -5.73 -10.88 -24.65
C TYR A 288 -5.84 -12.14 -23.77
N LEU A 289 -5.46 -12.05 -22.49
CA LEU A 289 -5.58 -13.16 -21.53
C LEU A 289 -7.03 -13.62 -21.37
N LEU A 290 -7.97 -12.69 -21.19
CA LEU A 290 -9.40 -12.99 -21.04
C LEU A 290 -9.98 -13.73 -22.24
N ASN A 291 -9.56 -13.35 -23.45
CA ASN A 291 -10.07 -13.88 -24.72
C ASN A 291 -9.38 -15.20 -25.13
N ASN A 292 -8.22 -15.53 -24.56
CA ASN A 292 -7.43 -16.70 -24.94
C ASN A 292 -7.44 -17.84 -23.91
N ASN A 293 -8.56 -18.01 -23.23
CA ASN A 293 -8.78 -19.12 -22.27
C ASN A 293 -7.78 -19.17 -21.10
N SER A 294 -7.35 -18.03 -20.58
CA SER A 294 -6.56 -17.99 -19.36
C SER A 294 -7.36 -18.53 -18.17
N LYS A 295 -6.64 -19.05 -17.19
CA LYS A 295 -7.20 -19.38 -15.86
C LYS A 295 -7.46 -18.09 -15.06
N ASN A 296 -8.19 -18.22 -13.95
CA ASN A 296 -8.41 -17.14 -12.98
C ASN A 296 -8.95 -15.83 -13.59
N LYS A 297 -9.95 -15.93 -14.46
CA LYS A 297 -10.57 -14.79 -15.14
C LYS A 297 -11.04 -13.71 -14.17
N TYR A 298 -11.61 -14.09 -13.04
CA TYR A 298 -12.03 -13.12 -12.02
C TYR A 298 -10.88 -12.26 -11.49
N THR A 299 -9.69 -12.85 -11.26
CA THR A 299 -8.50 -12.06 -10.88
C THR A 299 -8.11 -11.07 -11.97
N LEU A 300 -8.21 -11.45 -13.25
CA LEU A 300 -7.97 -10.53 -14.38
C LEU A 300 -9.00 -9.40 -14.43
N GLU A 301 -10.28 -9.69 -14.20
CA GLU A 301 -11.33 -8.68 -14.08
C GLU A 301 -11.02 -7.67 -12.98
N VAL A 302 -10.54 -8.13 -11.81
CA VAL A 302 -10.14 -7.26 -10.70
C VAL A 302 -8.99 -6.34 -11.10
N TYR A 303 -7.93 -6.85 -11.72
CA TYR A 303 -6.84 -6.02 -12.21
C TYR A 303 -7.29 -5.05 -13.30
N ASN A 304 -8.26 -5.45 -14.14
CA ASN A 304 -8.83 -4.53 -15.13
C ASN A 304 -9.56 -3.36 -14.48
N GLN A 305 -10.31 -3.59 -13.39
CA GLN A 305 -10.97 -2.50 -12.66
C GLN A 305 -9.96 -1.53 -12.05
N VAL A 306 -8.87 -2.03 -11.48
CA VAL A 306 -7.76 -1.19 -11.00
C VAL A 306 -7.22 -0.33 -12.13
N ASN A 307 -6.95 -0.94 -13.30
CA ASN A 307 -6.43 -0.24 -14.47
C ASN A 307 -7.38 0.85 -14.99
N GLU A 308 -8.68 0.56 -15.07
CA GLU A 308 -9.69 1.53 -15.52
C GLU A 308 -9.78 2.76 -14.60
N LEU A 309 -9.70 2.56 -13.27
CA LEU A 309 -9.72 3.68 -12.31
C LEU A 309 -8.49 4.59 -12.48
N VAL A 310 -7.33 3.99 -12.68
CA VAL A 310 -6.09 4.74 -12.93
C VAL A 310 -6.16 5.50 -14.25
N LYS A 311 -6.65 4.85 -15.32
CA LYS A 311 -6.87 5.46 -16.65
C LYS A 311 -7.79 6.67 -16.57
N PHE A 312 -8.90 6.57 -15.85
CA PHE A 312 -9.83 7.67 -15.66
C PHE A 312 -9.13 8.92 -15.13
N SER A 313 -8.34 8.78 -14.06
CA SER A 313 -7.64 9.91 -13.47
C SER A 313 -6.60 10.53 -14.41
N ALA A 314 -5.91 9.72 -15.19
CA ALA A 314 -4.98 10.20 -16.23
C ALA A 314 -5.71 10.96 -17.35
N LYS A 315 -6.80 10.40 -17.88
CA LYS A 315 -7.64 11.05 -18.89
C LYS A 315 -8.19 12.39 -18.39
N ALA A 316 -8.61 12.46 -17.14
CA ALA A 316 -9.11 13.69 -16.53
C ALA A 316 -8.07 14.81 -16.56
N ILE A 317 -6.81 14.53 -16.22
CA ILE A 317 -5.71 15.49 -16.29
C ILE A 317 -5.48 15.96 -17.72
N LEU A 318 -5.44 15.03 -18.70
CA LEU A 318 -5.20 15.35 -20.11
C LEU A 318 -6.38 16.12 -20.74
N ALA A 319 -7.60 15.87 -20.31
CA ALA A 319 -8.76 16.66 -20.73
C ALA A 319 -8.68 18.11 -20.22
N LEU A 320 -8.19 18.32 -18.99
CA LEU A 320 -7.94 19.66 -18.46
C LEU A 320 -6.81 20.39 -19.20
N GLU A 321 -5.72 19.69 -19.54
CA GLU A 321 -4.65 20.23 -20.38
C GLU A 321 -5.21 20.68 -21.73
N LYS A 322 -5.97 19.80 -22.41
CA LYS A 322 -6.58 20.10 -23.70
C LYS A 322 -7.50 21.32 -23.62
N LEU A 323 -8.26 21.47 -22.53
CA LEU A 323 -9.09 22.65 -22.31
C LEU A 323 -8.25 23.92 -22.15
N ASP A 324 -7.18 23.88 -21.37
CA ASP A 324 -6.27 25.02 -21.14
C ASP A 324 -5.59 25.47 -22.46
N ILE A 325 -5.08 24.52 -23.25
CA ILE A 325 -4.43 24.76 -24.54
C ILE A 325 -5.44 25.22 -25.61
N SER A 326 -6.66 24.68 -25.62
CA SER A 326 -7.70 25.03 -26.59
C SER A 326 -8.03 26.52 -26.63
N GLN A 327 -7.71 27.22 -25.55
CA GLN A 327 -7.89 28.65 -25.44
C GLN A 327 -6.80 29.48 -26.14
N THR A 328 -5.66 28.83 -26.49
CA THR A 328 -4.56 29.46 -27.24
C THR A 328 -4.73 29.28 -28.75
N VAL A 329 -5.64 28.44 -29.17
CA VAL A 329 -5.92 28.13 -30.59
C VAL A 329 -7.24 28.78 -30.97
N ASP A 330 -7.26 29.69 -31.96
CA ASP A 330 -8.46 30.41 -32.44
C ASP A 330 -9.46 29.51 -33.19
N GLN A 331 -9.65 28.26 -32.76
CA GLN A 331 -10.58 27.31 -33.31
C GLN A 331 -11.73 27.04 -32.33
N ILE A 332 -12.89 27.64 -32.60
CA ILE A 332 -14.13 27.45 -31.82
C ILE A 332 -14.49 25.96 -31.68
N ASP A 333 -14.26 25.15 -32.72
CA ASP A 333 -14.54 23.73 -32.73
C ASP A 333 -13.62 22.95 -31.73
N TYR A 334 -12.38 23.38 -31.54
CA TYR A 334 -11.46 22.72 -30.63
C TYR A 334 -11.87 22.91 -29.15
N LYS A 335 -12.26 24.15 -28.79
CA LYS A 335 -12.77 24.44 -27.43
C LYS A 335 -14.08 23.66 -27.17
N LYS A 336 -14.99 23.60 -28.11
CA LYS A 336 -16.25 22.86 -28.00
C LYS A 336 -16.02 21.36 -27.81
N THR A 337 -15.05 20.79 -28.52
CA THR A 337 -14.63 19.38 -28.37
C THR A 337 -14.05 19.13 -27.00
N SER A 338 -13.16 19.99 -26.48
CA SER A 338 -12.54 19.85 -25.16
C SER A 338 -13.56 19.93 -24.03
N LEU A 339 -14.53 20.83 -24.11
CA LEU A 339 -15.64 20.92 -23.16
C LEU A 339 -16.53 19.68 -23.21
N LYS A 340 -16.77 19.12 -24.41
CA LYS A 340 -17.52 17.87 -24.56
C LYS A 340 -16.78 16.71 -23.87
N GLU A 341 -15.47 16.56 -24.09
CA GLU A 341 -14.68 15.52 -23.45
C GLU A 341 -14.74 15.60 -21.91
N ILE A 342 -14.72 16.81 -21.36
CA ILE A 342 -14.87 17.01 -19.90
C ILE A 342 -16.26 16.58 -19.42
N LYS A 343 -17.32 16.87 -20.18
CA LYS A 343 -18.69 16.43 -19.86
C LYS A 343 -18.83 14.91 -19.94
N ASP A 344 -18.16 14.29 -20.91
CA ASP A 344 -18.17 12.84 -21.07
C ASP A 344 -17.49 12.09 -19.90
N LEU A 345 -16.57 12.75 -19.15
CA LEU A 345 -15.94 12.16 -17.96
C LEU A 345 -16.95 11.72 -16.89
N GLN A 346 -18.08 12.42 -16.73
CA GLN A 346 -19.11 11.99 -15.77
C GLN A 346 -19.71 10.64 -16.18
N ASN A 347 -20.07 10.49 -17.45
CA ASN A 347 -20.63 9.24 -17.95
C ASN A 347 -19.60 8.10 -17.90
N GLU A 348 -18.34 8.40 -18.22
CA GLU A 348 -17.25 7.43 -18.13
C GLU A 348 -17.05 6.96 -16.68
N PHE A 349 -17.09 7.86 -15.71
CA PHE A 349 -16.98 7.53 -14.31
C PHE A 349 -18.16 6.69 -13.81
N ASP A 350 -19.38 7.04 -14.17
CA ASP A 350 -20.57 6.29 -13.77
C ASP A 350 -20.49 4.83 -14.26
N TYR A 351 -20.04 4.63 -15.51
CA TYR A 351 -19.83 3.30 -16.07
C TYR A 351 -18.71 2.54 -15.37
N LEU A 352 -17.57 3.20 -15.15
CA LEU A 352 -16.42 2.64 -14.41
C LEU A 352 -16.84 2.20 -13.00
N ARG A 353 -17.54 3.06 -12.28
CA ARG A 353 -18.01 2.79 -10.92
C ARG A 353 -18.94 1.57 -10.87
N ILE A 354 -19.94 1.51 -11.75
CA ILE A 354 -20.84 0.38 -11.85
C ILE A 354 -20.08 -0.93 -12.07
N ASN A 355 -19.11 -0.95 -12.98
CA ASN A 355 -18.32 -2.14 -13.27
C ASN A 355 -17.42 -2.54 -12.10
N PHE A 356 -16.80 -1.56 -11.45
CA PHE A 356 -15.95 -1.77 -10.28
C PHE A 356 -16.76 -2.38 -9.13
N GLU A 357 -17.89 -1.78 -8.78
CA GLU A 357 -18.79 -2.25 -7.73
C GLU A 357 -19.36 -3.65 -8.05
N LYS A 358 -19.74 -3.88 -9.32
CA LYS A 358 -20.20 -5.20 -9.79
C LYS A 358 -19.11 -6.26 -9.64
N THR A 359 -17.88 -5.94 -9.97
CA THR A 359 -16.75 -6.87 -9.83
C THR A 359 -16.47 -7.15 -8.35
N TYR A 360 -16.48 -6.13 -7.51
CA TYR A 360 -16.29 -6.24 -6.06
C TYR A 360 -17.39 -7.10 -5.41
N SER A 361 -18.64 -6.87 -5.76
CA SER A 361 -19.80 -7.57 -5.16
C SER A 361 -19.87 -9.06 -5.49
N LYS A 362 -19.06 -9.56 -6.42
CA LYS A 362 -18.96 -11.01 -6.68
C LYS A 362 -18.41 -11.79 -5.47
N THR A 363 -17.61 -11.15 -4.62
CA THR A 363 -16.93 -11.80 -3.48
C THR A 363 -17.00 -11.00 -2.18
N ARG A 364 -17.55 -9.79 -2.18
CA ARG A 364 -17.58 -8.86 -1.06
C ARG A 364 -18.94 -8.18 -0.93
N ILE A 365 -19.23 -7.69 0.27
CA ILE A 365 -20.38 -6.83 0.52
C ILE A 365 -19.96 -5.39 0.26
N LEU A 366 -20.71 -4.68 -0.60
CA LEU A 366 -20.40 -3.29 -0.98
C LEU A 366 -20.54 -2.31 0.18
N ASN A 367 -21.58 -2.47 0.98
CA ASN A 367 -21.88 -1.55 2.06
C ASN A 367 -21.79 -2.26 3.40
N LYS A 368 -21.24 -1.59 4.38
CA LYS A 368 -21.31 -2.05 5.76
C LYS A 368 -22.77 -2.03 6.24
N PRO A 369 -23.19 -2.96 7.10
CA PRO A 369 -24.54 -2.95 7.68
C PRO A 369 -24.80 -1.68 8.48
N ASP A 370 -26.05 -1.24 8.57
CA ASP A 370 -26.45 -0.02 9.31
C ASP A 370 -26.02 -0.02 10.79
N TYR A 371 -25.92 -1.21 11.39
CA TYR A 371 -25.47 -1.37 12.78
C TYR A 371 -23.96 -1.50 12.93
N TYR A 372 -23.20 -1.37 11.84
CA TYR A 372 -21.74 -1.45 11.90
C TYR A 372 -21.17 -0.23 12.63
N ILE A 373 -20.34 -0.49 13.62
CA ILE A 373 -19.60 0.57 14.32
C ILE A 373 -18.39 0.91 13.48
N LEU A 374 -18.35 2.14 12.99
CA LEU A 374 -17.19 2.63 12.25
C LEU A 374 -15.98 2.72 13.18
N ASP A 375 -14.81 2.46 12.61
CA ASP A 375 -13.56 2.57 13.34
C ASP A 375 -13.35 3.99 13.87
N GLN A 376 -13.16 4.10 15.17
CA GLN A 376 -12.95 5.36 15.88
C GLN A 376 -11.50 5.57 16.28
N ASP A 377 -10.62 4.64 15.90
CA ASP A 377 -9.23 4.69 16.29
C ASP A 377 -8.44 5.79 15.53
N HIS A 378 -7.15 5.84 15.76
CA HIS A 378 -6.24 6.84 15.17
C HIS A 378 -5.93 6.59 13.68
N HIS A 379 -6.33 5.47 13.12
CA HIS A 379 -6.15 5.16 11.71
C HIS A 379 -7.16 5.93 10.85
N SER A 380 -6.67 6.84 10.04
CA SER A 380 -7.49 7.70 9.19
C SER A 380 -7.77 7.09 7.82
N HIS A 381 -7.92 5.76 7.74
CA HIS A 381 -8.23 5.08 6.48
C HIS A 381 -9.69 5.29 6.09
N PRO A 382 -9.98 5.82 4.88
CA PRO A 382 -11.35 6.08 4.46
C PRO A 382 -12.24 4.84 4.50
N ALA A 383 -11.70 3.66 4.16
CA ALA A 383 -12.42 2.40 4.21
C ALA A 383 -12.96 2.06 5.62
N ASN A 384 -12.26 2.48 6.68
CA ASN A 384 -12.67 2.24 8.05
C ASN A 384 -13.75 3.23 8.53
N GLN A 385 -13.84 4.40 7.89
CA GLN A 385 -14.64 5.53 8.35
C GLN A 385 -15.95 5.72 7.56
N THR A 386 -16.19 4.94 6.51
CA THR A 386 -17.38 5.07 5.66
C THR A 386 -18.20 3.78 5.63
N ILE A 387 -19.52 3.93 5.50
CA ILE A 387 -20.44 2.79 5.36
C ILE A 387 -20.48 2.29 3.92
N ASN A 388 -20.53 3.21 2.96
CA ASN A 388 -20.61 2.89 1.54
C ASN A 388 -19.22 2.74 0.89
N PHE A 389 -19.19 2.40 -0.39
CA PHE A 389 -17.97 2.18 -1.16
C PHE A 389 -17.36 3.46 -1.77
N ASP A 390 -17.91 4.65 -1.46
CA ASP A 390 -17.44 5.95 -2.00
C ASP A 390 -16.01 6.28 -1.63
N TRP A 391 -15.50 5.72 -0.53
CA TRP A 391 -14.10 5.89 -0.11
C TRP A 391 -13.11 5.53 -1.22
N GLN A 392 -13.42 4.51 -2.02
CA GLN A 392 -12.54 4.06 -3.11
C GLN A 392 -12.40 5.12 -4.22
N PHE A 393 -13.43 5.91 -4.44
CA PHE A 393 -13.53 6.89 -5.52
C PHE A 393 -13.48 8.33 -5.04
N LEU A 394 -13.04 8.57 -3.82
CA LEU A 394 -13.19 9.88 -3.18
C LEU A 394 -12.60 11.02 -4.00
N SER A 395 -11.40 10.85 -4.58
CA SER A 395 -10.78 11.88 -5.41
C SER A 395 -11.55 12.14 -6.70
N GLU A 396 -12.05 11.09 -7.32
CA GLU A 396 -12.84 11.16 -8.55
C GLU A 396 -14.21 11.82 -8.29
N ILE A 397 -14.87 11.46 -7.20
CA ILE A 397 -16.15 12.08 -6.79
C ILE A 397 -15.97 13.58 -6.52
N LEU A 398 -14.92 13.96 -5.77
CA LEU A 398 -14.62 15.36 -5.48
C LEU A 398 -14.23 16.13 -6.75
N PHE A 399 -13.48 15.51 -7.65
CA PHE A 399 -13.13 16.09 -8.95
C PHE A 399 -14.37 16.38 -9.79
N LEU A 400 -15.26 15.41 -9.95
CA LEU A 400 -16.51 15.58 -10.70
C LEU A 400 -17.45 16.61 -10.06
N LYS A 401 -17.50 16.67 -8.72
CA LYS A 401 -18.20 17.74 -8.01
C LYS A 401 -17.61 19.12 -8.32
N LYS A 402 -16.29 19.23 -8.46
CA LYS A 402 -15.62 20.46 -8.84
C LYS A 402 -15.95 20.86 -10.29
N LEU A 403 -16.01 19.89 -11.23
CA LEU A 403 -16.38 20.14 -12.62
C LEU A 403 -17.81 20.67 -12.77
N LYS A 404 -18.78 20.20 -12.00
CA LYS A 404 -20.16 20.70 -12.01
C LYS A 404 -20.27 22.17 -11.70
N ASN A 405 -19.34 22.73 -10.96
CA ASN A 405 -19.31 24.16 -10.64
C ASN A 405 -18.88 24.99 -11.87
N LEU A 406 -18.12 24.46 -12.83
CA LEU A 406 -17.81 25.14 -14.10
C LEU A 406 -19.06 25.35 -14.94
N ASP A 407 -19.93 24.35 -15.06
CA ASP A 407 -21.17 24.44 -15.86
C ASP A 407 -22.13 25.51 -15.33
N ASN A 408 -22.09 25.82 -14.04
CA ASN A 408 -22.94 26.84 -13.42
C ASN A 408 -22.41 28.27 -13.65
N HIS A 409 -21.11 28.45 -13.90
CA HIS A 409 -20.50 29.75 -14.19
C HIS A 409 -20.61 30.13 -15.69
N GLU A 410 -20.81 29.15 -16.61
CA GLU A 410 -21.06 29.44 -18.04
C GLU A 410 -22.52 29.80 -18.33
N LYS A 411 -23.44 29.68 -17.36
CA LYS A 411 -24.88 30.03 -17.49
C LYS A 411 -25.19 31.44 -16.93
N LEU A 412 -24.20 32.16 -16.44
CA LEU A 412 -24.29 33.56 -16.07
C LEU A 412 -23.50 34.44 -17.06
#